data_301ae7c68d7c82e9cf91097bfcd7ca8c
#
_entry.id   301ae7c68d7c82e9cf91097bfcd7ca8c
#
_cell.length_a   1.000
_cell.length_b   1.000
_cell.length_c   1.000
_cell.angle_alpha   90.00
_cell.angle_beta   90.00
_cell.angle_gamma   90.00
#
_symmetry.space_group_name_H-M   'P 1'
#
loop_
_entity.id
_entity.type
_entity.pdbx_description
1 polymer ?
#
loop_
_entity_poly.entity_id
_entity_poly.type
_entity_poly.pdbx_seq_one_letter_code
_entity_poly.pdbx_strand_id
1 'polypeptide(L)'
;KALLAHIIQTHNWSQVLVFTRTKFGANNVAEYLEKNGITAMALHGNKSQGARTQALSGFKSGDIRALVATDIAARGIDIDDLPHVVNYEIPNVCEDYVHRIGRTGRAGAEGQAINLVSLDEEGFMAEIERFTKQSIPVQVVEGFGPEEGERAEPIAMGRQTLWGGLGKPPSREVMAAAAKSARQEMMQRIRDNKAGQAPRGKPQGNPGSSSGARGPSRPESSSGGAHAGQGQGQGQGQRRRRGGGGGAGN
;
A
#
# COMPACT_ATOMS: atom_id res chain seq x y z
N LYS A 1 13.15 -5.41 10.20
CA LYS A 1 12.58 -6.55 9.45
C LYS A 1 12.85 -7.87 10.15
N ALA A 2 14.09 -8.07 10.65
CA ALA A 2 14.45 -9.27 11.39
C ALA A 2 13.60 -9.45 12.65
N LEU A 3 13.39 -8.41 13.44
CA LEU A 3 12.51 -8.44 14.62
C LEU A 3 11.07 -8.86 14.25
N LEU A 4 10.51 -8.29 13.17
CA LEU A 4 9.18 -8.67 12.72
C LEU A 4 9.09 -10.16 12.35
N ALA A 5 10.05 -10.65 11.57
CA ALA A 5 10.10 -12.07 11.21
C ALA A 5 10.26 -12.96 12.45
N HIS A 6 11.13 -12.57 13.38
CA HIS A 6 11.34 -13.26 14.65
C HIS A 6 10.03 -13.37 15.46
N ILE A 7 9.31 -12.27 15.64
CA ILE A 7 8.03 -12.27 16.39
C ILE A 7 7.00 -13.19 15.71
N ILE A 8 6.80 -13.07 14.38
CA ILE A 8 5.84 -13.90 13.65
C ILE A 8 6.17 -15.39 13.77
N GLN A 9 7.45 -15.76 13.70
CA GLN A 9 7.89 -17.15 13.81
C GLN A 9 7.82 -17.69 15.23
N THR A 10 8.34 -16.94 16.21
CA THR A 10 8.37 -17.35 17.62
C THR A 10 6.97 -17.59 18.17
N HIS A 11 6.02 -16.72 17.83
CA HIS A 11 4.64 -16.84 18.28
C HIS A 11 3.76 -17.61 17.31
N ASN A 12 4.32 -18.13 16.22
CA ASN A 12 3.62 -18.87 15.16
C ASN A 12 2.33 -18.17 14.68
N TRP A 13 2.39 -16.87 14.47
CA TRP A 13 1.23 -16.14 13.99
C TRP A 13 0.80 -16.57 12.60
N SER A 14 -0.47 -16.92 12.46
CA SER A 14 -1.04 -17.39 11.19
C SER A 14 -1.59 -16.25 10.33
N GLN A 15 -1.94 -15.11 10.94
CA GLN A 15 -2.53 -13.98 10.22
C GLN A 15 -2.12 -12.67 10.89
N VAL A 16 -1.41 -11.81 10.16
CA VAL A 16 -0.94 -10.52 10.64
C VAL A 16 -1.02 -9.44 9.56
N LEU A 17 -1.63 -8.30 9.90
CA LEU A 17 -1.62 -7.11 9.06
C LEU A 17 -0.48 -6.19 9.51
N VAL A 18 0.43 -5.90 8.61
CA VAL A 18 1.62 -5.08 8.87
C VAL A 18 1.50 -3.74 8.15
N PHE A 19 1.62 -2.66 8.89
CA PHE A 19 1.54 -1.30 8.34
C PHE A 19 2.91 -0.68 8.11
N THR A 20 3.09 -0.12 6.91
CA THR A 20 4.25 0.68 6.51
C THR A 20 3.80 2.03 5.96
N ARG A 21 4.66 3.07 6.09
CA ARG A 21 4.36 4.41 5.57
C ARG A 21 4.44 4.49 4.06
N THR A 22 5.27 3.66 3.43
CA THR A 22 5.56 3.77 2.01
C THR A 22 5.31 2.48 1.24
N LYS A 23 4.94 2.60 -0.04
CA LYS A 23 4.81 1.46 -0.95
C LYS A 23 6.10 0.66 -1.13
N PHE A 24 7.24 1.34 -1.06
CA PHE A 24 8.56 0.68 -1.15
C PHE A 24 8.86 -0.10 0.13
N GLY A 25 8.54 0.46 1.30
CA GLY A 25 8.59 -0.23 2.57
C GLY A 25 7.73 -1.49 2.55
N ALA A 26 6.49 -1.39 2.05
CA ALA A 26 5.59 -2.53 1.94
C ALA A 26 6.18 -3.67 1.10
N ASN A 27 6.70 -3.37 -0.09
CA ASN A 27 7.34 -4.39 -0.94
C ASN A 27 8.57 -5.00 -0.26
N ASN A 28 9.43 -4.15 0.33
CA ASN A 28 10.70 -4.57 0.93
C ASN A 28 10.49 -5.47 2.17
N VAL A 29 9.46 -5.15 2.97
CA VAL A 29 9.11 -5.98 4.14
C VAL A 29 8.48 -7.30 3.69
N ALA A 30 7.53 -7.28 2.75
CA ALA A 30 6.91 -8.51 2.24
C ALA A 30 7.96 -9.44 1.62
N GLU A 31 8.84 -8.93 0.77
CA GLU A 31 9.93 -9.71 0.16
C GLU A 31 10.89 -10.30 1.20
N TYR A 32 11.20 -9.54 2.26
CA TYR A 32 12.04 -10.02 3.36
C TYR A 32 11.36 -11.17 4.11
N LEU A 33 10.07 -11.04 4.41
CA LEU A 33 9.32 -12.09 5.10
C LEU A 33 9.25 -13.39 4.26
N GLU A 34 8.99 -13.26 2.96
CA GLU A 34 8.98 -14.41 2.04
C GLU A 34 10.34 -15.14 2.00
N LYS A 35 11.45 -14.39 1.91
CA LYS A 35 12.81 -14.96 1.96
C LYS A 35 13.11 -15.68 3.28
N ASN A 36 12.39 -15.35 4.34
CA ASN A 36 12.52 -16.00 5.65
C ASN A 36 11.40 -17.03 5.93
N GLY A 37 10.72 -17.53 4.89
CA GLY A 37 9.75 -18.61 5.02
C GLY A 37 8.38 -18.21 5.56
N ILE A 38 8.07 -16.91 5.59
CA ILE A 38 6.75 -16.39 5.96
C ILE A 38 6.03 -15.94 4.70
N THR A 39 4.93 -16.61 4.33
CA THR A 39 4.12 -16.21 3.17
C THR A 39 3.59 -14.79 3.36
N ALA A 40 4.00 -13.87 2.48
CA ALA A 40 3.68 -12.45 2.62
C ALA A 40 3.36 -11.79 1.28
N MET A 41 2.44 -10.86 1.26
CA MET A 41 2.18 -10.02 0.08
C MET A 41 2.07 -8.55 0.46
N ALA A 42 2.54 -7.68 -0.46
CA ALA A 42 2.42 -6.25 -0.30
C ALA A 42 1.11 -5.72 -0.93
N LEU A 43 0.43 -4.82 -0.21
CA LEU A 43 -0.80 -4.16 -0.64
C LEU A 43 -0.63 -2.63 -0.62
N HIS A 44 -0.58 -2.02 -1.81
CA HIS A 44 -0.45 -0.56 -1.95
C HIS A 44 -1.00 -0.07 -3.28
N GLY A 45 -1.15 1.25 -3.44
CA GLY A 45 -1.81 1.86 -4.59
C GLY A 45 -1.18 1.56 -5.97
N ASN A 46 0.08 1.14 -6.02
CA ASN A 46 0.75 0.76 -7.29
C ASN A 46 0.55 -0.70 -7.70
N LYS A 47 -0.13 -1.52 -6.88
CA LYS A 47 -0.48 -2.89 -7.27
C LYS A 47 -1.69 -2.87 -8.21
N SER A 48 -1.68 -3.73 -9.23
CA SER A 48 -2.84 -3.93 -10.10
C SER A 48 -4.04 -4.45 -9.31
N GLN A 49 -5.25 -4.25 -9.82
CA GLN A 49 -6.46 -4.74 -9.15
C GLN A 49 -6.42 -6.25 -8.96
N GLY A 50 -5.94 -7.01 -9.97
CA GLY A 50 -5.77 -8.47 -9.83
C GLY A 50 -4.82 -8.86 -8.70
N ALA A 51 -3.66 -8.20 -8.59
CA ALA A 51 -2.72 -8.45 -7.50
C ALA A 51 -3.29 -8.09 -6.13
N ARG A 52 -4.09 -7.01 -6.03
CA ARG A 52 -4.78 -6.63 -4.79
C ARG A 52 -5.82 -7.68 -4.38
N THR A 53 -6.64 -8.14 -5.33
CA THR A 53 -7.63 -9.19 -5.08
C THR A 53 -6.97 -10.49 -4.65
N GLN A 54 -5.87 -10.89 -5.31
CA GLN A 54 -5.09 -12.07 -4.94
C GLN A 54 -4.53 -11.97 -3.51
N ALA A 55 -3.92 -10.82 -3.16
CA ALA A 55 -3.38 -10.60 -1.82
C ALA A 55 -4.47 -10.68 -0.74
N LEU A 56 -5.62 -10.07 -0.99
CA LEU A 56 -6.73 -10.06 -0.05
C LEU A 56 -7.38 -11.44 0.11
N SER A 57 -7.63 -12.15 -0.99
CA SER A 57 -8.22 -13.49 -0.92
C SER A 57 -7.27 -14.48 -0.25
N GLY A 58 -5.97 -14.47 -0.60
CA GLY A 58 -4.96 -15.32 0.03
C GLY A 58 -4.76 -15.01 1.52
N PHE A 59 -4.89 -13.74 1.92
CA PHE A 59 -4.84 -13.36 3.34
C PHE A 59 -6.09 -13.81 4.10
N LYS A 60 -7.28 -13.71 3.51
CA LYS A 60 -8.53 -14.19 4.10
C LYS A 60 -8.59 -15.72 4.20
N SER A 61 -8.04 -16.44 3.21
CA SER A 61 -7.99 -17.92 3.23
C SER A 61 -6.90 -18.49 4.15
N GLY A 62 -5.94 -17.65 4.59
CA GLY A 62 -4.80 -18.10 5.39
C GLY A 62 -3.59 -18.60 4.59
N ASP A 63 -3.65 -18.57 3.25
CA ASP A 63 -2.51 -18.90 2.37
C ASP A 63 -1.38 -17.89 2.54
N ILE A 64 -1.73 -16.64 2.84
CA ILE A 64 -0.82 -15.54 3.14
C ILE A 64 -0.91 -15.22 4.62
N ARG A 65 0.21 -15.40 5.33
CA ARG A 65 0.32 -15.14 6.78
C ARG A 65 0.45 -13.66 7.08
N ALA A 66 1.20 -12.92 6.27
CA ALA A 66 1.46 -11.50 6.48
C ALA A 66 1.00 -10.65 5.29
N LEU A 67 0.07 -9.74 5.52
CA LEU A 67 -0.32 -8.73 4.55
C LEU A 67 0.36 -7.41 4.91
N VAL A 68 1.29 -6.94 4.08
CA VAL A 68 2.03 -5.70 4.34
C VAL A 68 1.40 -4.56 3.55
N ALA A 69 0.79 -3.61 4.23
CA ALA A 69 -0.04 -2.58 3.62
C ALA A 69 0.39 -1.15 3.97
N THR A 70 0.05 -0.22 3.08
CA THR A 70 0.05 1.22 3.39
C THR A 70 -1.33 1.65 3.86
N ASP A 71 -1.42 2.73 4.66
CA ASP A 71 -2.69 3.25 5.18
C ASP A 71 -3.73 3.47 4.09
N ILE A 72 -3.35 4.10 2.99
CA ILE A 72 -4.24 4.38 1.86
C ILE A 72 -4.81 3.08 1.27
N ALA A 73 -4.01 2.04 1.18
CA ALA A 73 -4.43 0.77 0.60
C ALA A 73 -5.28 -0.06 1.57
N ALA A 74 -5.06 0.10 2.86
CA ALA A 74 -5.82 -0.57 3.92
C ALA A 74 -7.17 0.09 4.20
N ARG A 75 -7.36 1.34 3.79
CA ARG A 75 -8.67 2.01 3.87
C ARG A 75 -9.64 1.40 2.86
N GLY A 76 -10.83 1.07 3.32
CA GLY A 76 -11.89 0.48 2.47
C GLY A 76 -11.71 -0.99 2.11
N ILE A 77 -10.81 -1.68 2.82
CA ILE A 77 -10.73 -3.14 2.74
C ILE A 77 -11.52 -3.73 3.92
N ASP A 78 -12.33 -4.72 3.59
CA ASP A 78 -13.06 -5.52 4.56
C ASP A 78 -12.11 -6.58 5.17
N ILE A 79 -11.24 -6.12 6.06
CA ILE A 79 -10.32 -6.94 6.87
C ILE A 79 -10.40 -6.38 8.29
N ASP A 80 -11.30 -6.89 9.05
CA ASP A 80 -11.48 -6.59 10.47
C ASP A 80 -11.31 -7.86 11.30
N ASP A 81 -11.34 -7.74 12.60
CA ASP A 81 -11.24 -8.84 13.56
C ASP A 81 -9.97 -9.70 13.44
N LEU A 82 -8.89 -9.03 13.05
CA LEU A 82 -7.58 -9.69 12.91
C LEU A 82 -7.00 -10.05 14.29
N PRO A 83 -6.35 -11.21 14.41
CA PRO A 83 -5.65 -11.57 15.65
C PRO A 83 -4.46 -10.64 15.92
N HIS A 84 -3.76 -10.19 14.86
CA HIS A 84 -2.55 -9.39 15.01
C HIS A 84 -2.49 -8.23 14.01
N VAL A 85 -2.16 -7.05 14.53
CA VAL A 85 -1.82 -5.85 13.77
C VAL A 85 -0.44 -5.37 14.20
N VAL A 86 0.43 -5.09 13.26
CA VAL A 86 1.78 -4.57 13.54
C VAL A 86 1.98 -3.23 12.84
N ASN A 87 2.29 -2.20 13.60
CA ASN A 87 2.85 -0.98 13.08
C ASN A 87 4.37 -1.21 12.93
N TYR A 88 4.79 -1.64 11.72
CA TYR A 88 6.20 -1.79 11.38
C TYR A 88 6.91 -0.43 11.32
N GLU A 89 6.21 0.58 10.87
CA GLU A 89 6.59 1.99 10.92
C GLU A 89 5.46 2.77 11.61
N ILE A 90 5.81 3.54 12.64
CA ILE A 90 4.85 4.32 13.42
C ILE A 90 4.28 5.44 12.55
N PRO A 91 2.95 5.64 12.50
CA PRO A 91 2.37 6.74 11.75
C PRO A 91 2.71 8.08 12.39
N ASN A 92 2.92 9.10 11.57
CA ASN A 92 3.14 10.47 12.03
C ASN A 92 1.83 11.25 12.28
N VAL A 93 0.70 10.60 12.09
CA VAL A 93 -0.66 11.13 12.35
C VAL A 93 -1.33 10.21 13.36
N CYS A 94 -1.70 10.76 14.51
CA CYS A 94 -2.23 9.96 15.62
C CYS A 94 -3.55 9.25 15.28
N GLU A 95 -4.40 9.87 14.45
CA GLU A 95 -5.65 9.27 13.99
C GLU A 95 -5.40 8.03 13.13
N ASP A 96 -4.33 8.02 12.31
CA ASP A 96 -3.97 6.85 11.52
C ASP A 96 -3.58 5.67 12.43
N TYR A 97 -2.93 5.93 13.56
CA TYR A 97 -2.66 4.90 14.57
C TYR A 97 -3.94 4.22 15.05
N VAL A 98 -4.95 5.01 15.45
CA VAL A 98 -6.24 4.48 15.91
C VAL A 98 -6.93 3.66 14.82
N HIS A 99 -6.89 4.14 13.58
CA HIS A 99 -7.46 3.41 12.43
C HIS A 99 -6.73 2.09 12.15
N ARG A 100 -5.41 2.03 12.37
CA ARG A 100 -4.62 0.80 12.18
C ARG A 100 -4.94 -0.23 13.24
N ILE A 101 -4.86 0.15 14.53
CA ILE A 101 -5.15 -0.78 15.62
C ILE A 101 -6.63 -1.18 15.67
N GLY A 102 -7.53 -0.34 15.15
CA GLY A 102 -8.95 -0.64 15.00
C GLY A 102 -9.26 -1.76 14.01
N ARG A 103 -8.26 -2.47 13.45
CA ARG A 103 -8.42 -3.69 12.65
C ARG A 103 -8.37 -4.97 13.50
N THR A 104 -8.08 -4.85 14.79
CA THR A 104 -8.02 -5.97 15.74
C THR A 104 -8.86 -5.66 16.98
N GLY A 105 -9.20 -6.68 17.76
CA GLY A 105 -9.88 -6.54 19.04
C GLY A 105 -11.31 -5.98 18.97
N ARG A 106 -12.07 -6.28 17.91
CA ARG A 106 -13.46 -5.85 17.76
C ARG A 106 -14.46 -6.92 18.18
N ALA A 107 -15.68 -6.48 18.46
CA ALA A 107 -16.84 -7.36 18.74
C ALA A 107 -16.61 -8.40 19.85
N GLY A 108 -15.71 -8.13 20.81
CA GLY A 108 -15.39 -9.05 21.90
C GLY A 108 -14.35 -10.11 21.55
N ALA A 109 -13.77 -10.07 20.35
CA ALA A 109 -12.62 -10.89 19.99
C ALA A 109 -11.33 -10.32 20.60
N GLU A 110 -10.47 -11.20 21.12
CA GLU A 110 -9.13 -10.81 21.57
C GLU A 110 -8.23 -10.56 20.37
N GLY A 111 -7.46 -9.46 20.43
CA GLY A 111 -6.49 -9.13 19.40
C GLY A 111 -5.33 -8.32 19.93
N GLN A 112 -4.20 -8.40 19.24
CA GLN A 112 -2.98 -7.71 19.64
C GLN A 112 -2.56 -6.68 18.60
N ALA A 113 -2.27 -5.47 19.07
CA ALA A 113 -1.62 -4.42 18.29
C ALA A 113 -0.19 -4.23 18.81
N ILE A 114 0.80 -4.38 17.94
CA ILE A 114 2.21 -4.28 18.28
C ILE A 114 2.85 -3.15 17.48
N ASN A 115 3.69 -2.36 18.15
CA ASN A 115 4.43 -1.27 17.58
C ASN A 115 5.92 -1.60 17.57
N LEU A 116 6.54 -1.61 16.40
CA LEU A 116 8.00 -1.70 16.28
C LEU A 116 8.55 -0.28 16.22
N VAL A 117 9.12 0.18 17.31
CA VAL A 117 9.54 1.57 17.47
C VAL A 117 11.06 1.65 17.33
N SER A 118 11.55 2.41 16.37
CA SER A 118 12.96 2.80 16.27
C SER A 118 13.21 4.11 17.01
N LEU A 119 14.49 4.43 17.27
CA LEU A 119 14.88 5.73 17.86
C LEU A 119 14.30 6.91 17.07
N ASP A 120 14.18 6.77 15.76
CA ASP A 120 13.66 7.80 14.86
C ASP A 120 12.15 8.04 15.04
N GLU A 121 11.44 7.15 15.73
CA GLU A 121 9.99 7.14 15.85
C GLU A 121 9.47 7.29 17.27
N GLU A 122 10.35 7.35 18.25
CA GLU A 122 9.98 7.46 19.68
C GLU A 122 9.13 8.71 19.97
N GLY A 123 9.41 9.82 19.27
CA GLY A 123 8.61 11.04 19.39
C GLY A 123 7.19 10.89 18.85
N PHE A 124 7.01 10.18 17.74
CA PHE A 124 5.67 9.86 17.23
C PHE A 124 4.91 8.96 18.21
N MET A 125 5.60 8.00 18.82
CA MET A 125 4.99 7.12 19.82
C MET A 125 4.55 7.91 21.07
N ALA A 126 5.39 8.83 21.56
CA ALA A 126 5.04 9.71 22.66
C ALA A 126 3.85 10.64 22.34
N GLU A 127 3.71 11.10 21.10
CA GLU A 127 2.54 11.88 20.67
C GLU A 127 1.27 11.01 20.61
N ILE A 128 1.37 9.77 20.15
CA ILE A 128 0.26 8.81 20.12
C ILE A 128 -0.21 8.48 21.53
N GLU A 129 0.68 8.22 22.48
CA GLU A 129 0.34 7.99 23.88
C GLU A 129 -0.41 9.17 24.50
N ARG A 130 0.06 10.40 24.22
CA ARG A 130 -0.59 11.63 24.67
C ARG A 130 -1.98 11.80 24.04
N PHE A 131 -2.10 11.51 22.75
CA PHE A 131 -3.36 11.62 22.02
C PHE A 131 -4.39 10.60 22.49
N THR A 132 -3.98 9.35 22.66
CA THR A 132 -4.84 8.25 23.11
C THR A 132 -5.07 8.25 24.61
N LYS A 133 -4.29 9.03 25.37
CA LYS A 133 -4.26 9.04 26.84
C LYS A 133 -3.97 7.65 27.43
N GLN A 134 -3.16 6.87 26.74
CA GLN A 134 -2.75 5.53 27.16
C GLN A 134 -1.23 5.46 27.24
N SER A 135 -0.73 4.76 28.25
CA SER A 135 0.67 4.35 28.31
C SER A 135 0.79 2.98 27.66
N ILE A 136 1.66 2.87 26.67
CA ILE A 136 1.86 1.63 25.92
C ILE A 136 3.10 0.94 26.48
N PRO A 137 2.98 -0.30 27.02
CA PRO A 137 4.11 -1.01 27.58
C PRO A 137 5.22 -1.22 26.56
N VAL A 138 6.45 -0.96 26.93
CA VAL A 138 7.64 -1.17 26.09
C VAL A 138 8.33 -2.46 26.52
N GLN A 139 8.66 -3.29 25.53
CA GLN A 139 9.45 -4.49 25.70
C GLN A 139 10.67 -4.43 24.76
N VAL A 140 11.85 -4.57 25.34
CA VAL A 140 13.10 -4.72 24.56
C VAL A 140 13.32 -6.19 24.28
N VAL A 141 13.44 -6.54 23.01
CA VAL A 141 13.75 -7.92 22.58
C VAL A 141 15.26 -8.03 22.42
N GLU A 142 15.86 -9.00 23.12
CA GLU A 142 17.29 -9.23 23.09
C GLU A 142 17.81 -9.45 21.65
N GLY A 143 18.91 -8.80 21.31
CA GLY A 143 19.51 -8.86 19.96
C GLY A 143 18.87 -7.95 18.91
N PHE A 144 17.84 -7.16 19.30
CA PHE A 144 17.14 -6.25 18.37
C PHE A 144 17.07 -4.80 18.89
N GLY A 145 17.76 -4.49 19.96
CA GLY A 145 17.87 -3.11 20.47
C GLY A 145 18.78 -2.25 19.57
N PRO A 146 18.75 -0.92 19.80
CA PRO A 146 19.68 -0.01 19.14
C PRO A 146 21.12 -0.31 19.50
N GLU A 147 22.06 0.00 18.60
CA GLU A 147 23.50 -0.11 18.87
C GLU A 147 23.95 0.98 19.84
N GLU A 148 25.03 0.71 20.57
CA GLU A 148 25.58 1.68 21.49
C GLU A 148 26.03 2.96 20.76
N GLY A 149 25.47 4.09 21.14
CA GLY A 149 25.75 5.39 20.52
C GLY A 149 24.90 5.71 19.28
N GLU A 150 24.00 4.82 18.87
CA GLU A 150 23.02 5.10 17.82
C GLU A 150 22.12 6.29 18.22
N ARG A 151 21.82 7.16 17.28
CA ARG A 151 21.00 8.35 17.49
C ARG A 151 19.88 8.41 16.46
N ALA A 152 18.79 9.05 16.89
CA ALA A 152 17.65 9.29 15.98
C ALA A 152 18.08 10.11 14.75
N GLU A 153 17.62 9.67 13.61
CA GLU A 153 17.84 10.31 12.30
C GLU A 153 16.54 10.83 11.68
N PRO A 154 16.59 11.87 10.84
CA PRO A 154 15.43 12.35 10.14
C PRO A 154 14.87 11.31 9.15
N ILE A 155 13.56 11.09 9.22
CA ILE A 155 12.86 10.12 8.39
C ILE A 155 12.51 10.74 7.03
N ALA A 156 12.99 10.16 5.95
CA ALA A 156 12.68 10.60 4.60
C ALA A 156 11.40 9.97 4.06
N MET A 157 10.42 10.80 3.69
CA MET A 157 9.16 10.40 3.05
C MET A 157 9.00 11.07 1.69
N GLY A 158 9.55 10.46 0.65
CA GLY A 158 9.49 11.00 -0.71
C GLY A 158 10.15 12.37 -0.84
N ARG A 159 9.35 13.45 -0.87
CA ARG A 159 9.86 14.83 -0.93
C ARG A 159 9.96 15.52 0.43
N GLN A 160 9.41 14.92 1.45
CA GLN A 160 9.38 15.48 2.80
C GLN A 160 10.35 14.72 3.69
N THR A 161 10.83 15.42 4.72
CA THR A 161 11.63 14.84 5.79
C THR A 161 10.92 15.14 7.09
N LEU A 162 10.69 14.11 7.88
CA LEU A 162 10.03 14.19 9.18
C LEU A 162 11.06 14.00 10.29
N TRP A 163 10.78 14.59 11.43
CA TRP A 163 11.47 14.28 12.69
C TRP A 163 10.50 13.54 13.59
N GLY A 164 10.81 12.31 13.88
CA GLY A 164 10.02 11.46 14.77
C GLY A 164 10.78 11.03 16.02
N GLY A 165 12.06 11.44 16.17
CA GLY A 165 12.84 11.19 17.37
C GLY A 165 12.40 12.03 18.56
N LEU A 166 12.86 11.67 19.76
CA LEU A 166 12.60 12.45 20.98
C LEU A 166 13.31 13.80 20.94
N GLY A 167 12.66 14.82 21.51
CA GLY A 167 13.22 16.16 21.68
C GLY A 167 13.06 17.05 20.45
N LYS A 168 13.90 18.09 20.38
CA LYS A 168 13.83 19.08 19.29
C LYS A 168 14.40 18.50 17.99
N PRO A 169 13.78 18.80 16.84
CA PRO A 169 14.33 18.41 15.54
C PRO A 169 15.74 18.99 15.34
N PRO A 170 16.59 18.30 14.59
CA PRO A 170 17.90 18.80 14.21
C PRO A 170 17.78 20.12 13.41
N SER A 171 18.92 20.77 13.21
CA SER A 171 18.97 22.01 12.41
C SER A 171 18.38 21.81 11.01
N ARG A 172 17.89 22.89 10.41
CA ARG A 172 17.34 22.89 9.05
C ARG A 172 18.34 22.33 8.03
N GLU A 173 19.62 22.53 8.26
CA GLU A 173 20.70 22.02 7.40
C GLU A 173 20.80 20.50 7.47
N VAL A 174 20.74 19.92 8.67
CA VAL A 174 20.74 18.47 8.89
C VAL A 174 19.51 17.82 8.26
N MET A 175 18.34 18.43 8.45
CA MET A 175 17.09 17.95 7.83
C MET A 175 17.15 18.00 6.30
N ALA A 176 17.74 19.04 5.73
CA ALA A 176 17.91 19.19 4.28
C ALA A 176 18.94 18.20 3.73
N ALA A 177 20.03 17.96 4.45
CA ALA A 177 21.05 16.97 4.09
C ALA A 177 20.47 15.56 4.05
N ALA A 178 19.71 15.17 5.07
CA ALA A 178 19.02 13.88 5.15
C ALA A 178 18.04 13.69 3.98
N ALA A 179 17.25 14.73 3.65
CA ALA A 179 16.37 14.72 2.49
C ALA A 179 17.12 14.50 1.16
N LYS A 180 18.29 15.13 1.02
CA LYS A 180 19.14 14.99 -0.17
C LYS A 180 19.74 13.60 -0.28
N SER A 181 20.26 13.06 0.81
CA SER A 181 20.83 11.69 0.88
C SER A 181 19.78 10.63 0.52
N ALA A 182 18.63 10.66 1.17
CA ALA A 182 17.54 9.73 0.90
C ALA A 182 17.06 9.79 -0.57
N ARG A 183 17.05 10.98 -1.15
CA ARG A 183 16.70 11.14 -2.57
C ARG A 183 17.74 10.54 -3.50
N GLN A 184 19.00 10.67 -3.17
CA GLN A 184 20.11 10.06 -3.93
C GLN A 184 20.03 8.54 -3.86
N GLU A 185 19.84 7.96 -2.68
CA GLU A 185 19.66 6.53 -2.51
C GLU A 185 18.45 5.99 -3.26
N MET A 186 17.32 6.69 -3.20
CA MET A 186 16.13 6.31 -3.96
C MET A 186 16.41 6.29 -5.47
N MET A 187 17.10 7.30 -5.99
CA MET A 187 17.45 7.38 -7.42
C MET A 187 18.45 6.29 -7.81
N GLN A 188 19.39 5.95 -6.92
CA GLN A 188 20.34 4.85 -7.15
C GLN A 188 19.59 3.50 -7.22
N ARG A 189 18.72 3.21 -6.26
CA ARG A 189 17.89 1.98 -6.25
C ARG A 189 17.02 1.85 -7.51
N ILE A 190 16.47 2.97 -8.01
CA ILE A 190 15.70 2.96 -9.27
C ILE A 190 16.60 2.62 -10.47
N ARG A 191 17.84 3.14 -10.51
CA ARG A 191 18.81 2.81 -11.57
C ARG A 191 19.22 1.35 -11.53
N ASP A 192 19.51 0.83 -10.33
CA ASP A 192 19.94 -0.55 -10.13
C ASP A 192 18.84 -1.55 -10.52
N ASN A 193 17.59 -1.28 -10.13
CA ASN A 193 16.41 -2.06 -10.53
C ASN A 193 16.16 -2.02 -12.05
N LYS A 194 16.43 -0.88 -12.69
CA LYS A 194 16.31 -0.75 -14.15
C LYS A 194 17.44 -1.47 -14.89
N ALA A 195 18.64 -1.48 -14.34
CA ALA A 195 19.80 -2.21 -14.89
C ALA A 195 19.64 -3.73 -14.76
N GLY A 196 19.01 -4.20 -13.69
CA GLY A 196 18.74 -5.64 -13.47
C GLY A 196 17.58 -6.21 -14.30
N GLN A 197 16.76 -5.37 -14.93
CA GLN A 197 15.77 -5.80 -15.91
C GLN A 197 16.42 -5.80 -17.30
N ALA A 198 17.01 -6.93 -17.70
CA ALA A 198 17.46 -7.13 -19.08
C ALA A 198 16.31 -6.78 -20.06
N PRO A 199 16.61 -6.13 -21.20
CA PRO A 199 15.57 -5.83 -22.17
C PRO A 199 14.96 -7.13 -22.66
N ARG A 200 13.67 -7.35 -22.40
CA ARG A 200 12.90 -8.43 -23.01
C ARG A 200 13.06 -8.28 -24.51
N GLY A 201 13.78 -9.20 -25.14
CA GLY A 201 14.02 -9.23 -26.57
C GLY A 201 12.69 -9.05 -27.31
N LYS A 202 12.70 -8.14 -28.27
CA LYS A 202 11.63 -8.03 -29.25
C LYS A 202 11.40 -9.41 -29.83
N PRO A 203 10.13 -9.87 -30.02
CA PRO A 203 9.89 -11.11 -30.71
C PRO A 203 10.51 -10.99 -32.10
N GLN A 204 11.47 -11.84 -32.39
CA GLN A 204 12.13 -11.97 -33.68
C GLN A 204 11.06 -12.44 -34.67
N GLY A 205 10.64 -11.58 -35.56
CA GLY A 205 9.77 -11.94 -36.66
C GLY A 205 10.43 -13.03 -37.48
N ASN A 206 9.75 -14.14 -37.66
CA ASN A 206 10.15 -15.27 -38.46
C ASN A 206 10.21 -14.84 -39.95
N PRO A 207 11.35 -14.82 -40.64
CA PRO A 207 11.37 -14.63 -42.06
C PRO A 207 11.33 -15.99 -42.78
N GLY A 208 10.30 -16.19 -43.55
CA GLY A 208 10.42 -17.17 -44.63
C GLY A 208 9.33 -18.22 -44.73
N SER A 209 8.42 -18.01 -45.62
CA SER A 209 8.20 -18.92 -46.74
C SER A 209 7.39 -18.23 -47.87
N SER A 210 8.12 -17.86 -48.87
CA SER A 210 7.61 -17.51 -50.22
C SER A 210 7.39 -18.79 -51.02
N SER A 211 6.16 -18.98 -51.52
CA SER A 211 5.88 -19.69 -52.78
C SER A 211 4.38 -19.43 -53.02
N GLY A 212 3.95 -18.70 -53.97
CA GLY A 212 3.98 -18.77 -55.39
C GLY A 212 2.77 -19.58 -55.89
N ALA A 213 1.69 -18.90 -56.29
CA ALA A 213 0.91 -19.32 -57.46
C ALA A 213 -0.16 -18.25 -57.82
N ARG A 214 -0.16 -17.99 -59.10
CA ARG A 214 -0.95 -17.01 -59.87
C ARG A 214 -2.46 -17.35 -59.89
N GLY A 215 -3.27 -16.29 -60.03
CA GLY A 215 -4.65 -16.02 -60.33
C GLY A 215 -5.43 -16.95 -61.25
N PRO A 216 -6.60 -16.58 -61.88
CA PRO A 216 -7.10 -15.23 -62.15
C PRO A 216 -8.65 -15.02 -61.94
N SER A 217 -9.04 -13.78 -62.22
CA SER A 217 -10.31 -13.29 -62.79
C SER A 217 -11.62 -13.23 -61.99
N ARG A 218 -12.05 -11.99 -61.92
CA ARG A 218 -13.40 -11.41 -61.74
C ARG A 218 -14.46 -12.01 -62.71
N PRO A 219 -15.80 -11.97 -62.47
CA PRO A 219 -16.52 -10.76 -62.87
C PRO A 219 -17.65 -10.28 -61.90
N GLU A 220 -18.08 -9.08 -62.21
CA GLU A 220 -19.17 -8.27 -61.69
C GLU A 220 -20.56 -8.85 -61.88
N SER A 221 -21.49 -8.42 -61.03
CA SER A 221 -22.88 -7.95 -61.36
C SER A 221 -23.58 -7.63 -60.00
N SER A 222 -23.90 -6.40 -59.73
CA SER A 222 -25.04 -5.54 -60.13
C SER A 222 -26.32 -5.80 -59.35
N SER A 223 -26.89 -4.63 -58.91
CA SER A 223 -28.27 -4.32 -58.50
C SER A 223 -28.65 -4.65 -57.06
N GLY A 224 -29.18 -3.78 -56.23
CA GLY A 224 -30.04 -2.64 -56.44
C GLY A 224 -31.07 -2.69 -55.31
N GLY A 225 -31.45 -1.59 -54.73
CA GLY A 225 -32.65 -1.58 -53.91
C GLY A 225 -32.58 -0.66 -52.67
N ALA A 226 -33.01 0.54 -52.86
CA ALA A 226 -33.32 1.54 -51.86
C ALA A 226 -34.53 1.14 -51.00
N HIS A 227 -34.56 1.56 -49.75
CA HIS A 227 -35.74 2.21 -49.18
C HIS A 227 -35.42 3.04 -47.95
N ALA A 228 -35.92 4.24 -47.99
CA ALA A 228 -35.93 5.27 -46.95
C ALA A 228 -36.96 4.95 -45.85
N GLY A 229 -36.72 5.47 -44.68
CA GLY A 229 -37.72 5.51 -43.61
C GLY A 229 -37.31 6.50 -42.56
N GLN A 230 -37.81 7.70 -42.66
CA GLN A 230 -37.78 8.80 -41.69
C GLN A 230 -38.61 8.45 -40.47
N GLY A 231 -38.21 8.94 -39.32
CA GLY A 231 -39.03 8.95 -38.10
C GLY A 231 -38.46 9.90 -37.07
N GLN A 232 -38.87 11.15 -37.13
CA GLN A 232 -38.69 12.20 -36.12
C GLN A 232 -39.58 11.90 -34.91
N GLY A 233 -39.09 12.23 -33.72
CA GLY A 233 -39.89 12.26 -32.50
C GLY A 233 -39.24 13.13 -31.44
N GLN A 234 -39.59 14.40 -31.45
CA GLN A 234 -39.32 15.41 -30.38
C GLN A 234 -40.22 15.12 -29.18
N GLY A 235 -39.74 15.44 -27.98
CA GLY A 235 -40.55 15.44 -26.78
C GLY A 235 -39.89 16.17 -25.63
N GLN A 236 -40.15 17.43 -25.57
CA GLN A 236 -39.88 18.44 -24.52
C GLN A 236 -40.47 18.06 -23.17
N GLY A 237 -39.76 18.39 -22.08
CA GLY A 237 -40.28 19.37 -21.10
C GLY A 237 -40.90 18.82 -19.84
N GLN A 238 -40.33 19.09 -18.68
CA GLN A 238 -40.92 20.06 -17.74
C GLN A 238 -40.19 20.08 -16.39
N ARG A 239 -39.72 21.26 -16.10
CA ARG A 239 -39.38 21.73 -14.74
C ARG A 239 -40.66 21.78 -13.88
N ARG A 240 -40.57 21.38 -12.60
CA ARG A 240 -41.39 21.98 -11.55
C ARG A 240 -40.59 22.21 -10.28
N ARG A 241 -40.48 23.49 -9.95
CA ARG A 241 -40.17 24.08 -8.64
C ARG A 241 -41.45 24.09 -7.77
N ARG A 242 -41.23 24.26 -6.49
CA ARG A 242 -41.99 24.77 -5.35
C ARG A 242 -42.16 23.69 -4.28
N GLY A 243 -41.95 23.95 -3.03
CA GLY A 243 -41.97 25.10 -2.12
C GLY A 243 -42.39 24.56 -0.80
N GLY A 244 -41.68 24.83 0.31
CA GLY A 244 -42.13 25.83 1.25
C GLY A 244 -42.91 25.25 2.42
N GLY A 245 -42.48 25.63 3.63
CA GLY A 245 -43.22 25.53 4.88
C GLY A 245 -42.64 24.48 5.84
N GLY A 246 -42.06 24.74 7.03
CA GLY A 246 -42.49 25.72 8.02
C GLY A 246 -43.19 24.95 9.13
N GLY A 247 -42.61 24.92 10.34
CA GLY A 247 -43.33 24.44 11.50
C GLY A 247 -42.40 24.08 12.67
N ALA A 248 -42.36 24.98 13.60
CA ALA A 248 -41.77 24.92 14.92
C ALA A 248 -42.55 24.00 15.86
N GLY A 249 -41.91 23.62 16.93
CA GLY A 249 -42.62 23.30 18.16
C GLY A 249 -42.09 22.10 18.95
N ASN A 250 -41.51 22.45 20.03
CA ASN A 250 -41.23 21.92 21.36
C ASN A 250 -39.89 21.27 21.55
#